data_51a8d7da9014bed0df99c44b91b9911d
#
_entry.id   51a8d7da9014bed0df99c44b91b9911d
#
_cell.length_a   1.000
_cell.length_b   1.000
_cell.length_c   1.000
_cell.angle_alpha   90.00
_cell.angle_beta   90.00
_cell.angle_gamma   90.00
#
_symmetry.space_group_name_H-M   'P 1'
#
loop_
_entity.id
_entity.type
_entity.pdbx_description
1 polymer ?
#
loop_
_entity_poly.entity_id
_entity_poly.type
_entity_poly.pdbx_seq_one_letter_code
_entity_poly.pdbx_strand_id
1 'polypeptide(L)'
;MRVLHVHAGNIYGGVEAMMLTQVRQRNLCPAMETSFALCFAGRFSEELNAAGASVHQLGGVRIRQPLSVRRARRSLTELLRRKSFDVIVTHSCWSQAVFGPTVRAASVPLAFYLHAPPTGRQWLERMARRTAPDLALCNSKFTAAALPQLYPGVRSEIVYCPVAPPGNGHSEADTKLIRAELKTPEDATVIIQVSRMEAWKGHAQHLEALSLLTDLPDWVCWQVGGAQTSGEKKYLDQLKVLANRLGIAERVRFLNQRSDVTKLLAASDIFCQPNCGPESFGIAFIEALYARLPVVTTDMGAAREIVDDSCAVVVTPGDAHLLAMGLRRLIEEPALRIELGSAGPDRAGALCDPAVQLNQFHTALEDRTRIRLDS
;
A
#
# COMPACT_ATOMS: atom_id res chain seq x y z
N MET A 1 -24.43 8.39 2.08
CA MET A 1 -23.54 8.78 3.19
C MET A 1 -22.41 9.63 2.66
N ARG A 2 -22.12 10.78 3.27
CA ARG A 2 -21.03 11.70 2.90
C ARG A 2 -19.83 11.46 3.80
N VAL A 3 -18.73 10.98 3.25
CA VAL A 3 -17.51 10.63 3.96
C VAL A 3 -16.40 11.64 3.65
N LEU A 4 -15.75 12.19 4.67
CA LEU A 4 -14.58 13.03 4.50
C LEU A 4 -13.32 12.26 4.96
N HIS A 5 -12.41 11.99 4.02
CA HIS A 5 -11.10 11.44 4.32
C HIS A 5 -10.12 12.56 4.68
N VAL A 6 -9.46 12.46 5.82
CA VAL A 6 -8.44 13.43 6.27
C VAL A 6 -7.06 12.77 6.23
N HIS A 7 -6.17 13.32 5.38
CA HIS A 7 -4.86 12.74 5.14
C HIS A 7 -3.78 13.81 4.90
N ALA A 8 -2.50 13.44 5.06
CA ALA A 8 -1.39 14.37 4.80
C ALA A 8 -1.27 14.71 3.31
N GLY A 9 -1.16 13.72 2.44
CA GLY A 9 -1.10 13.88 0.99
C GLY A 9 0.27 14.19 0.39
N ASN A 10 1.35 14.16 1.19
CA ASN A 10 2.71 14.54 0.76
C ASN A 10 3.60 13.35 0.35
N ILE A 11 3.15 12.13 0.58
CA ILE A 11 3.83 10.89 0.18
C ILE A 11 2.85 10.12 -0.69
N TYR A 12 3.34 9.35 -1.65
CA TYR A 12 2.52 8.49 -2.48
C TYR A 12 2.91 7.02 -2.24
N GLY A 13 1.95 6.22 -1.80
CA GLY A 13 2.14 4.80 -1.50
C GLY A 13 0.82 4.04 -1.55
N GLY A 14 0.76 2.89 -0.86
CA GLY A 14 -0.42 2.02 -0.86
C GLY A 14 -1.70 2.69 -0.33
N VAL A 15 -1.58 3.55 0.69
CA VAL A 15 -2.75 4.25 1.27
C VAL A 15 -3.37 5.20 0.25
N GLU A 16 -2.56 5.95 -0.47
CA GLU A 16 -3.01 6.87 -1.51
C GLU A 16 -3.59 6.11 -2.72
N ALA A 17 -2.95 5.01 -3.12
CA ALA A 17 -3.46 4.13 -4.18
C ALA A 17 -4.83 3.53 -3.81
N MET A 18 -5.01 3.06 -2.57
CA MET A 18 -6.29 2.57 -2.05
C MET A 18 -7.38 3.65 -2.12
N MET A 19 -7.12 4.86 -1.61
CA MET A 19 -8.09 5.95 -1.64
C MET A 19 -8.44 6.37 -3.08
N LEU A 20 -7.46 6.35 -3.98
CA LEU A 20 -7.69 6.62 -5.39
C LEU A 20 -8.55 5.53 -6.06
N THR A 21 -8.36 4.26 -5.70
CA THR A 21 -9.20 3.15 -6.15
C THR A 21 -10.64 3.33 -5.68
N GLN A 22 -10.87 3.76 -4.43
CA GLN A 22 -12.22 4.08 -3.93
C GLN A 22 -12.92 5.13 -4.81
N VAL A 23 -12.21 6.18 -5.21
CA VAL A 23 -12.76 7.24 -6.08
C VAL A 23 -13.04 6.71 -7.48
N ARG A 24 -12.11 5.99 -8.08
CA ARG A 24 -12.24 5.45 -9.45
C ARG A 24 -13.38 4.43 -9.56
N GLN A 25 -13.61 3.68 -8.49
CA GLN A 25 -14.61 2.62 -8.40
C GLN A 25 -15.89 3.06 -7.65
N ARG A 26 -16.11 4.37 -7.45
CA ARG A 26 -17.26 4.90 -6.66
C ARG A 26 -18.63 4.42 -7.16
N ASN A 27 -18.76 4.09 -8.44
CA ASN A 27 -19.99 3.58 -9.03
C ASN A 27 -20.41 2.21 -8.45
N LEU A 28 -19.46 1.46 -7.83
CA LEU A 28 -19.73 0.18 -7.17
C LEU A 28 -20.38 0.35 -5.79
N CYS A 29 -20.35 1.57 -5.22
CA CYS A 29 -21.02 1.90 -3.95
C CYS A 29 -21.64 3.31 -4.05
N PRO A 30 -22.73 3.50 -4.83
CA PRO A 30 -23.34 4.82 -5.07
C PRO A 30 -23.96 5.44 -3.81
N ALA A 31 -24.19 4.65 -2.76
CA ALA A 31 -24.66 5.11 -1.46
C ALA A 31 -23.63 5.95 -0.69
N MET A 32 -22.36 5.95 -1.14
CA MET A 32 -21.26 6.65 -0.48
C MET A 32 -20.65 7.72 -1.39
N GLU A 33 -20.67 8.97 -0.91
CA GLU A 33 -19.98 10.11 -1.53
C GLU A 33 -18.71 10.42 -0.74
N THR A 34 -17.54 10.31 -1.38
CA THR A 34 -16.25 10.54 -0.76
C THR A 34 -15.67 11.91 -1.12
N SER A 35 -15.16 12.62 -0.13
CA SER A 35 -14.41 13.87 -0.25
C SER A 35 -13.08 13.76 0.51
N PHE A 36 -12.12 14.60 0.16
CA PHE A 36 -10.77 14.54 0.74
C PHE A 36 -10.34 15.89 1.29
N ALA A 37 -9.79 15.89 2.49
CA ALA A 37 -9.16 17.05 3.13
C ALA A 37 -7.66 16.76 3.29
N LEU A 38 -6.82 17.45 2.50
CA LEU A 38 -5.39 17.20 2.40
C LEU A 38 -4.58 18.39 2.92
N CYS A 39 -3.43 18.11 3.53
CA CYS A 39 -2.52 19.14 4.03
C CYS A 39 -1.55 19.66 2.95
N PHE A 40 -1.19 18.80 2.01
CA PHE A 40 -0.21 19.12 0.99
C PHE A 40 -0.78 18.83 -0.40
N ALA A 41 -0.49 19.75 -1.34
CA ALA A 41 -0.74 19.53 -2.76
C ALA A 41 0.39 18.67 -3.35
N GLY A 42 0.10 17.94 -4.43
CA GLY A 42 1.04 17.11 -5.16
C GLY A 42 0.32 16.00 -5.93
N ARG A 43 1.07 15.01 -6.37
CA ARG A 43 0.59 13.91 -7.21
C ARG A 43 -0.76 13.34 -6.73
N PHE A 44 -0.90 13.05 -5.43
CA PHE A 44 -2.13 12.46 -4.91
C PHE A 44 -3.35 13.38 -5.10
N SER A 45 -3.23 14.67 -4.77
CA SER A 45 -4.32 15.62 -4.97
C SER A 45 -4.65 15.85 -6.45
N GLU A 46 -3.66 15.78 -7.32
CA GLU A 46 -3.82 15.90 -8.78
C GLU A 46 -4.58 14.70 -9.34
N GLU A 47 -4.18 13.48 -8.96
CA GLU A 47 -4.86 12.25 -9.40
C GLU A 47 -6.31 12.15 -8.86
N LEU A 48 -6.56 12.59 -7.61
CA LEU A 48 -7.92 12.66 -7.05
C LEU A 48 -8.80 13.65 -7.84
N ASN A 49 -8.28 14.84 -8.15
CA ASN A 49 -9.00 15.84 -8.94
C ASN A 49 -9.29 15.31 -10.37
N ALA A 50 -8.30 14.67 -11.00
CA ALA A 50 -8.46 14.06 -12.31
C ALA A 50 -9.50 12.92 -12.31
N ALA A 51 -9.64 12.21 -11.19
CA ALA A 51 -10.67 11.20 -10.97
C ALA A 51 -12.04 11.80 -10.59
N GLY A 52 -12.16 13.14 -10.49
CA GLY A 52 -13.40 13.84 -10.19
C GLY A 52 -13.79 13.86 -8.70
N ALA A 53 -12.83 13.63 -7.79
CA ALA A 53 -13.08 13.74 -6.35
C ALA A 53 -13.11 15.20 -5.87
N SER A 54 -13.90 15.49 -4.83
CA SER A 54 -13.86 16.78 -4.14
C SER A 54 -12.67 16.84 -3.19
N VAL A 55 -11.67 17.67 -3.49
CA VAL A 55 -10.45 17.85 -2.69
C VAL A 55 -10.41 19.20 -2.02
N HIS A 56 -10.23 19.24 -0.70
CA HIS A 56 -10.14 20.44 0.13
C HIS A 56 -8.72 20.59 0.70
N GLN A 57 -8.08 21.71 0.44
CA GLN A 57 -6.74 22.00 0.96
C GLN A 57 -6.84 22.61 2.37
N LEU A 58 -6.21 21.94 3.36
CA LEU A 58 -6.15 22.40 4.76
C LEU A 58 -4.93 23.29 5.03
N GLY A 59 -3.94 23.26 4.13
CA GLY A 59 -2.64 23.92 4.27
C GLY A 59 -1.59 23.07 4.96
N GLY A 60 -0.33 23.27 4.59
CA GLY A 60 0.80 22.48 5.05
C GLY A 60 0.96 22.47 6.58
N VAL A 61 1.12 21.28 7.14
CA VAL A 61 1.26 21.06 8.58
C VAL A 61 2.64 20.52 8.93
N ARG A 62 3.33 21.24 9.82
CA ARG A 62 4.54 20.78 10.49
C ARG A 62 4.27 20.72 11.99
N ILE A 63 4.22 19.53 12.59
CA ILE A 63 3.83 19.38 14.03
C ILE A 63 4.73 20.19 14.95
N ARG A 64 6.01 20.36 14.60
CA ARG A 64 6.95 21.22 15.35
C ARG A 64 6.65 22.73 15.22
N GLN A 65 5.70 23.11 14.38
CA GLN A 65 5.26 24.51 14.17
C GLN A 65 3.78 24.64 14.59
N PRO A 66 3.47 24.96 15.86
CA PRO A 66 2.09 24.99 16.39
C PRO A 66 1.13 25.87 15.58
N LEU A 67 1.62 26.98 15.03
CA LEU A 67 0.81 27.88 14.22
C LEU A 67 0.32 27.21 12.91
N SER A 68 1.13 26.33 12.31
CA SER A 68 0.72 25.57 11.11
C SER A 68 -0.40 24.60 11.44
N VAL A 69 -0.28 23.89 12.57
CA VAL A 69 -1.32 23.00 13.09
C VAL A 69 -2.62 23.75 13.37
N ARG A 70 -2.53 24.92 14.07
CA ARG A 70 -3.70 25.74 14.37
C ARG A 70 -4.41 26.24 13.12
N ARG A 71 -3.64 26.65 12.09
CA ARG A 71 -4.19 27.11 10.81
C ARG A 71 -4.95 25.98 10.11
N ALA A 72 -4.34 24.81 9.96
CA ALA A 72 -4.98 23.65 9.31
C ALA A 72 -6.24 23.18 10.08
N ARG A 73 -6.22 23.19 11.42
CA ARG A 73 -7.40 22.91 12.23
C ARG A 73 -8.52 23.92 12.01
N ARG A 74 -8.21 25.20 11.86
CA ARG A 74 -9.20 26.23 11.52
C ARG A 74 -9.80 25.97 10.12
N SER A 75 -8.96 25.66 9.13
CA SER A 75 -9.44 25.32 7.78
C SER A 75 -10.40 24.13 7.82
N LEU A 76 -10.09 23.07 8.60
CA LEU A 76 -11.01 21.95 8.78
C LEU A 76 -12.29 22.39 9.49
N THR A 77 -12.22 23.19 10.56
CA THR A 77 -13.41 23.71 11.27
C THR A 77 -14.31 24.49 10.32
N GLU A 78 -13.75 25.35 9.47
CA GLU A 78 -14.51 26.13 8.48
C GLU A 78 -15.15 25.21 7.43
N LEU A 79 -14.43 24.19 6.97
CA LEU A 79 -14.99 23.20 6.05
C LEU A 79 -16.20 22.49 6.67
N LEU A 80 -16.10 22.02 7.92
CA LEU A 80 -17.17 21.34 8.65
C LEU A 80 -18.38 22.21 8.98
N ARG A 81 -18.20 23.55 9.01
CA ARG A 81 -19.30 24.51 9.16
C ARG A 81 -20.05 24.74 7.84
N ARG A 82 -19.32 24.67 6.71
CA ARG A 82 -19.88 24.97 5.37
C ARG A 82 -20.47 23.74 4.69
N LYS A 83 -19.96 22.56 5.01
CA LYS A 83 -20.40 21.27 4.43
C LYS A 83 -20.69 20.29 5.54
N SER A 84 -21.79 19.57 5.39
CA SER A 84 -22.14 18.47 6.32
C SER A 84 -21.49 17.18 5.84
N PHE A 85 -20.88 16.44 6.75
CA PHE A 85 -20.37 15.11 6.54
C PHE A 85 -20.97 14.18 7.60
N ASP A 86 -21.31 12.96 7.19
CA ASP A 86 -21.93 11.98 8.08
C ASP A 86 -20.85 11.29 8.95
N VAL A 87 -19.62 11.17 8.41
CA VAL A 87 -18.46 10.60 9.11
C VAL A 87 -17.16 11.17 8.56
N ILE A 88 -16.16 11.29 9.42
CA ILE A 88 -14.80 11.68 9.05
C ILE A 88 -13.87 10.51 9.32
N VAL A 89 -13.07 10.14 8.32
CA VAL A 89 -12.08 9.06 8.39
C VAL A 89 -10.68 9.67 8.40
N THR A 90 -9.94 9.48 9.47
CA THR A 90 -8.53 9.85 9.55
C THR A 90 -7.64 8.67 9.16
N HIS A 91 -6.62 8.93 8.36
CA HIS A 91 -5.63 7.93 7.95
C HIS A 91 -4.31 8.17 8.67
N SER A 92 -3.78 7.18 9.37
CA SER A 92 -2.57 7.23 10.19
C SER A 92 -2.70 7.98 11.53
N CYS A 93 -1.80 7.64 12.46
CA CYS A 93 -1.69 8.31 13.76
C CYS A 93 -1.41 9.82 13.62
N TRP A 94 -0.76 10.24 12.54
CA TRP A 94 -0.48 11.65 12.28
C TRP A 94 -1.78 12.45 12.06
N SER A 95 -2.63 11.99 11.13
CA SER A 95 -3.91 12.66 10.84
C SER A 95 -4.82 12.67 12.07
N GLN A 96 -4.86 11.54 12.79
CA GLN A 96 -5.63 11.41 14.02
C GLN A 96 -5.16 12.38 15.11
N ALA A 97 -3.85 12.47 15.36
CA ALA A 97 -3.27 13.39 16.36
C ALA A 97 -3.52 14.87 16.03
N VAL A 98 -3.43 15.20 14.74
CA VAL A 98 -3.61 16.59 14.29
C VAL A 98 -5.08 16.97 14.24
N PHE A 99 -5.96 16.16 13.68
CA PHE A 99 -7.33 16.55 13.35
C PHE A 99 -8.42 15.91 14.20
N GLY A 100 -8.14 14.79 14.87
CA GLY A 100 -9.10 14.13 15.77
C GLY A 100 -9.76 15.08 16.78
N PRO A 101 -9.02 15.93 17.49
CA PRO A 101 -9.61 16.92 18.42
C PRO A 101 -10.58 17.90 17.74
N THR A 102 -10.30 18.30 16.49
CA THR A 102 -11.17 19.21 15.73
C THR A 102 -12.47 18.53 15.32
N VAL A 103 -12.38 17.28 14.89
CA VAL A 103 -13.56 16.47 14.53
C VAL A 103 -14.46 16.23 15.74
N ARG A 104 -13.87 15.90 16.88
CA ARG A 104 -14.61 15.74 18.16
C ARG A 104 -15.33 17.02 18.56
N ALA A 105 -14.66 18.18 18.48
CA ALA A 105 -15.26 19.48 18.78
C ALA A 105 -16.40 19.86 17.83
N ALA A 106 -16.42 19.31 16.62
CA ALA A 106 -17.50 19.50 15.66
C ALA A 106 -18.66 18.47 15.83
N SER A 107 -18.54 17.55 16.79
CA SER A 107 -19.53 16.50 17.06
C SER A 107 -19.86 15.59 15.87
N VAL A 108 -18.95 15.46 14.88
CA VAL A 108 -19.08 14.55 13.76
C VAL A 108 -18.50 13.17 14.15
N PRO A 109 -19.12 12.05 13.76
CA PRO A 109 -18.55 10.71 13.92
C PRO A 109 -17.13 10.62 13.36
N LEU A 110 -16.22 10.01 14.14
CA LEU A 110 -14.81 9.91 13.83
C LEU A 110 -14.40 8.44 13.66
N ALA A 111 -14.06 8.03 12.47
CA ALA A 111 -13.43 6.76 12.19
C ALA A 111 -11.91 6.93 12.01
N PHE A 112 -11.16 5.90 12.37
CA PHE A 112 -9.71 5.85 12.21
C PHE A 112 -9.34 4.64 11.36
N TYR A 113 -8.69 4.85 10.21
CA TYR A 113 -8.22 3.76 9.39
C TYR A 113 -6.75 3.48 9.68
N LEU A 114 -6.49 2.32 10.27
CA LEU A 114 -5.17 1.86 10.66
C LEU A 114 -4.50 1.14 9.49
N HIS A 115 -3.37 1.70 9.02
CA HIS A 115 -2.61 1.18 7.88
C HIS A 115 -1.25 0.58 8.26
N ALA A 116 -0.86 0.69 9.51
CA ALA A 116 0.38 0.11 10.04
C ALA A 116 0.20 -0.29 11.50
N PRO A 117 0.85 -1.38 11.95
CA PRO A 117 0.72 -1.81 13.33
C PRO A 117 1.31 -0.74 14.27
N PRO A 118 0.54 -0.24 15.24
CA PRO A 118 1.07 0.67 16.24
C PRO A 118 1.97 -0.08 17.23
N THR A 119 2.96 0.62 17.75
CA THR A 119 3.84 0.09 18.79
C THR A 119 3.37 0.46 20.22
N GLY A 120 2.47 1.42 20.31
CA GLY A 120 2.02 2.03 21.57
C GLY A 120 3.05 2.95 22.23
N ARG A 121 4.26 3.05 21.68
CA ARG A 121 5.42 3.73 22.30
C ARG A 121 5.80 5.05 21.64
N GLN A 122 5.47 5.26 20.38
CA GLN A 122 5.84 6.47 19.64
C GLN A 122 5.09 7.68 20.19
N TRP A 123 5.77 8.83 20.22
CA TRP A 123 5.16 10.09 20.72
C TRP A 123 3.92 10.51 19.94
N LEU A 124 3.92 10.22 18.65
CA LEU A 124 2.80 10.51 17.72
C LEU A 124 1.58 9.64 18.06
N GLU A 125 1.80 8.35 18.36
CA GLU A 125 0.76 7.42 18.81
C GLU A 125 0.17 7.89 20.14
N ARG A 126 1.03 8.36 21.09
CA ARG A 126 0.56 8.94 22.34
C ARG A 126 -0.29 10.19 22.15
N MET A 127 0.00 11.02 21.14
CA MET A 127 -0.85 12.15 20.79
C MET A 127 -2.18 11.71 20.19
N ALA A 128 -2.17 10.75 19.26
CA ALA A 128 -3.36 10.20 18.63
C ALA A 128 -4.30 9.57 19.66
N ARG A 129 -3.74 8.85 20.65
CA ARG A 129 -4.48 8.20 21.74
C ARG A 129 -5.36 9.16 22.56
N ARG A 130 -5.02 10.47 22.62
CA ARG A 130 -5.81 11.46 23.34
C ARG A 130 -7.20 11.68 22.76
N THR A 131 -7.43 11.25 21.53
CA THR A 131 -8.73 11.34 20.87
C THR A 131 -9.07 9.97 20.29
N ALA A 132 -9.77 9.16 21.08
CA ALA A 132 -10.21 7.86 20.62
C ALA A 132 -11.24 8.02 19.47
N PRO A 133 -11.16 7.22 18.40
CA PRO A 133 -12.20 7.18 17.36
C PRO A 133 -13.45 6.45 17.86
N ASP A 134 -14.56 6.61 17.18
CA ASP A 134 -15.79 5.84 17.42
C ASP A 134 -15.70 4.44 16.82
N LEU A 135 -14.92 4.29 15.76
CA LEU A 135 -14.65 3.05 15.03
C LEU A 135 -13.22 3.06 14.53
N ALA A 136 -12.53 1.93 14.62
CA ALA A 136 -11.29 1.69 13.89
C ALA A 136 -11.55 0.75 12.71
N LEU A 137 -11.06 1.13 11.54
CA LEU A 137 -10.97 0.26 10.38
C LEU A 137 -9.53 -0.25 10.31
N CYS A 138 -9.34 -1.52 10.04
CA CYS A 138 -8.03 -2.15 9.96
C CYS A 138 -7.87 -2.81 8.58
N ASN A 139 -6.76 -2.58 7.93
CA ASN A 139 -6.52 -3.11 6.58
C ASN A 139 -6.10 -4.59 6.56
N SER A 140 -5.97 -5.23 7.72
CA SER A 140 -5.64 -6.65 7.86
C SER A 140 -5.96 -7.15 9.28
N LYS A 141 -6.06 -8.46 9.46
CA LYS A 141 -6.13 -9.09 10.79
C LYS A 141 -4.88 -8.78 11.62
N PHE A 142 -3.73 -8.70 10.94
CA PHE A 142 -2.46 -8.34 11.57
C PHE A 142 -2.51 -6.93 12.20
N THR A 143 -3.01 -5.93 11.49
CA THR A 143 -3.16 -4.58 12.03
C THR A 143 -4.26 -4.49 13.08
N ALA A 144 -5.36 -5.25 12.92
CA ALA A 144 -6.43 -5.33 13.90
C ALA A 144 -5.95 -5.91 15.23
N ALA A 145 -5.12 -6.94 15.21
CA ALA A 145 -4.52 -7.53 16.40
C ALA A 145 -3.59 -6.56 17.16
N ALA A 146 -2.99 -5.60 16.44
CA ALA A 146 -2.12 -4.58 17.04
C ALA A 146 -2.89 -3.34 17.56
N LEU A 147 -4.15 -3.12 17.14
CA LEU A 147 -4.95 -1.95 17.50
C LEU A 147 -5.07 -1.71 19.02
N PRO A 148 -5.24 -2.72 19.89
CA PRO A 148 -5.35 -2.51 21.33
C PRO A 148 -4.13 -1.81 21.95
N GLN A 149 -2.95 -1.88 21.33
CA GLN A 149 -1.77 -1.12 21.76
C GLN A 149 -1.96 0.39 21.62
N LEU A 150 -2.83 0.83 20.70
CA LEU A 150 -3.16 2.25 20.50
C LEU A 150 -4.49 2.62 21.13
N TYR A 151 -5.55 1.86 20.89
CA TYR A 151 -6.91 2.12 21.33
C TYR A 151 -7.54 0.88 22.01
N PRO A 152 -7.20 0.58 23.27
CA PRO A 152 -7.86 -0.51 24.00
C PRO A 152 -9.36 -0.24 24.09
N GLY A 153 -10.18 -1.23 23.75
CA GLY A 153 -11.64 -1.16 23.84
C GLY A 153 -12.36 -0.43 22.71
N VAL A 154 -11.64 0.11 21.72
CA VAL A 154 -12.28 0.63 20.49
C VAL A 154 -12.68 -0.54 19.58
N ARG A 155 -13.96 -0.56 19.16
CA ARG A 155 -14.45 -1.53 18.16
C ARG A 155 -13.65 -1.38 16.87
N SER A 156 -13.31 -2.51 16.26
CA SER A 156 -12.63 -2.52 14.95
C SER A 156 -13.35 -3.43 13.96
N GLU A 157 -13.28 -3.03 12.70
CA GLU A 157 -13.71 -3.83 11.56
C GLU A 157 -12.53 -4.00 10.59
N ILE A 158 -12.42 -5.18 10.02
CA ILE A 158 -11.40 -5.45 9.00
C ILE A 158 -12.00 -5.07 7.66
N VAL A 159 -11.36 -4.12 6.99
CA VAL A 159 -11.70 -3.72 5.62
C VAL A 159 -10.41 -3.75 4.82
N TYR A 160 -10.29 -4.73 3.94
CA TYR A 160 -9.10 -4.83 3.09
C TYR A 160 -9.04 -3.68 2.07
N CYS A 161 -7.85 -3.41 1.58
CA CYS A 161 -7.68 -2.37 0.56
C CYS A 161 -8.34 -2.83 -0.74
N PRO A 162 -9.30 -2.08 -1.30
CA PRO A 162 -9.82 -2.37 -2.63
C PRO A 162 -8.73 -2.23 -3.67
N VAL A 163 -8.53 -3.24 -4.49
CA VAL A 163 -7.60 -3.24 -5.61
C VAL A 163 -8.34 -3.73 -6.85
N ALA A 164 -8.45 -2.87 -7.85
CA ALA A 164 -9.11 -3.23 -9.09
C ALA A 164 -8.21 -4.15 -9.92
N PRO A 165 -8.76 -5.20 -10.53
CA PRO A 165 -8.03 -5.98 -11.51
C PRO A 165 -7.55 -5.08 -12.66
N PRO A 166 -6.40 -5.40 -13.29
CA PRO A 166 -5.94 -4.65 -14.44
C PRO A 166 -6.99 -4.68 -15.56
N GLY A 167 -7.18 -3.55 -16.22
CA GLY A 167 -8.08 -3.48 -17.39
C GLY A 167 -7.56 -4.40 -18.52
N ASN A 168 -8.49 -4.89 -19.34
CA ASN A 168 -8.16 -5.68 -20.53
C ASN A 168 -7.40 -4.79 -21.53
N GLY A 169 -6.11 -4.99 -21.70
CA GLY A 169 -5.36 -4.15 -22.65
C GLY A 169 -3.86 -4.39 -22.69
N HIS A 170 -3.32 -5.32 -21.91
CA HIS A 170 -1.90 -5.67 -22.03
C HIS A 170 -1.75 -6.80 -23.07
N SER A 171 -0.98 -6.53 -24.13
CA SER A 171 -0.70 -7.47 -25.19
C SER A 171 0.73 -8.01 -25.11
N GLU A 172 1.01 -9.09 -25.84
CA GLU A 172 2.38 -9.59 -25.98
C GLU A 172 3.30 -8.54 -26.61
N ALA A 173 2.77 -7.71 -27.54
CA ALA A 173 3.52 -6.60 -28.12
C ALA A 173 3.90 -5.54 -27.07
N ASP A 174 3.02 -5.24 -26.10
CA ASP A 174 3.34 -4.33 -24.99
C ASP A 174 4.44 -4.91 -24.11
N THR A 175 4.40 -6.22 -23.83
CA THR A 175 5.48 -6.92 -23.11
C THR A 175 6.83 -6.77 -23.81
N LYS A 176 6.89 -7.02 -25.11
CA LYS A 176 8.13 -6.89 -25.91
C LYS A 176 8.66 -5.45 -25.90
N LEU A 177 7.78 -4.47 -26.03
CA LEU A 177 8.15 -3.04 -25.98
C LEU A 177 8.76 -2.65 -24.61
N ILE A 178 8.12 -3.08 -23.53
CA ILE A 178 8.61 -2.80 -22.17
C ILE A 178 9.95 -3.48 -21.92
N ARG A 179 10.09 -4.75 -22.29
CA ARG A 179 11.36 -5.49 -22.13
C ARG A 179 12.48 -4.85 -22.95
N ALA A 180 12.20 -4.41 -24.16
CA ALA A 180 13.17 -3.68 -25.00
C ALA A 180 13.56 -2.32 -24.40
N GLU A 181 12.59 -1.51 -23.91
CA GLU A 181 12.83 -0.24 -23.21
C GLU A 181 13.80 -0.45 -22.03
N LEU A 182 13.59 -1.53 -21.27
CA LEU A 182 14.35 -1.85 -20.07
C LEU A 182 15.60 -2.70 -20.36
N LYS A 183 16.00 -2.86 -21.62
CA LYS A 183 17.16 -3.64 -22.05
C LYS A 183 17.16 -5.04 -21.44
N THR A 184 16.03 -5.69 -21.49
CA THR A 184 15.80 -7.05 -20.96
C THR A 184 15.73 -8.01 -22.12
N PRO A 185 16.55 -9.09 -22.17
CA PRO A 185 16.46 -10.13 -23.18
C PRO A 185 15.04 -10.74 -23.27
N GLU A 186 14.62 -11.10 -24.46
CA GLU A 186 13.25 -11.60 -24.69
C GLU A 186 12.98 -12.87 -23.88
N ASP A 187 13.95 -13.78 -23.81
CA ASP A 187 13.85 -15.08 -23.13
C ASP A 187 14.22 -15.00 -21.63
N ALA A 188 14.60 -13.83 -21.09
CA ALA A 188 14.99 -13.72 -19.70
C ALA A 188 13.79 -13.86 -18.76
N THR A 189 13.96 -14.61 -17.67
CA THR A 189 13.01 -14.61 -16.55
C THR A 189 13.10 -13.28 -15.80
N VAL A 190 12.03 -12.51 -15.80
CA VAL A 190 11.97 -11.20 -15.15
C VAL A 190 11.44 -11.35 -13.72
N ILE A 191 12.28 -11.00 -12.76
CA ILE A 191 11.93 -10.94 -11.34
C ILE A 191 11.67 -9.49 -10.98
N ILE A 192 10.47 -9.16 -10.51
CA ILE A 192 10.09 -7.78 -10.18
C ILE A 192 9.85 -7.60 -8.68
N GLN A 193 10.35 -6.49 -8.12
CA GLN A 193 9.97 -5.99 -6.81
C GLN A 193 9.36 -4.60 -6.96
N VAL A 194 8.16 -4.39 -6.39
CA VAL A 194 7.45 -3.11 -6.45
C VAL A 194 7.25 -2.58 -5.04
N SER A 195 8.08 -1.64 -4.62
CA SER A 195 7.98 -1.04 -3.29
C SER A 195 8.77 0.27 -3.18
N ARG A 196 8.45 1.09 -2.19
CA ARG A 196 9.28 2.24 -1.82
C ARG A 196 10.66 1.78 -1.37
N MET A 197 11.67 2.63 -1.56
CA MET A 197 13.06 2.35 -1.17
C MET A 197 13.26 2.44 0.35
N GLU A 198 12.58 1.56 1.09
CA GLU A 198 12.65 1.42 2.55
C GLU A 198 13.33 0.10 2.91
N ALA A 199 14.31 0.14 3.82
CA ALA A 199 15.15 -1.03 4.13
C ALA A 199 14.35 -2.27 4.56
N TRP A 200 13.25 -2.07 5.29
CA TRP A 200 12.40 -3.16 5.75
C TRP A 200 11.66 -3.92 4.62
N LYS A 201 11.63 -3.37 3.40
CA LYS A 201 11.11 -4.03 2.19
C LYS A 201 12.06 -5.08 1.61
N GLY A 202 13.24 -5.28 2.21
CA GLY A 202 14.13 -6.39 1.91
C GLY A 202 14.93 -6.29 0.62
N HIS A 203 15.09 -5.10 0.02
CA HIS A 203 15.84 -4.93 -1.24
C HIS A 203 17.27 -5.47 -1.13
N ALA A 204 17.96 -5.22 -0.01
CA ALA A 204 19.34 -5.71 0.18
C ALA A 204 19.36 -7.25 0.22
N GLN A 205 18.44 -7.87 0.98
CA GLN A 205 18.30 -9.33 1.05
C GLN A 205 17.94 -9.93 -0.32
N HIS A 206 17.11 -9.22 -1.11
CA HIS A 206 16.78 -9.63 -2.48
C HIS A 206 18.05 -9.66 -3.36
N LEU A 207 18.87 -8.61 -3.33
CA LEU A 207 20.13 -8.56 -4.09
C LEU A 207 21.12 -9.65 -3.63
N GLU A 208 21.22 -9.90 -2.32
CA GLU A 208 22.05 -10.98 -1.77
C GLU A 208 21.58 -12.36 -2.26
N ALA A 209 20.27 -12.63 -2.25
CA ALA A 209 19.71 -13.87 -2.78
C ALA A 209 19.97 -14.03 -4.29
N LEU A 210 19.79 -12.95 -5.07
CA LEU A 210 20.05 -12.95 -6.51
C LEU A 210 21.53 -13.21 -6.82
N SER A 211 22.46 -12.77 -5.99
CA SER A 211 23.89 -13.05 -6.18
C SER A 211 24.27 -14.53 -6.05
N LEU A 212 23.42 -15.33 -5.39
CA LEU A 212 23.57 -16.79 -5.28
C LEU A 212 23.00 -17.55 -6.51
N LEU A 213 22.45 -16.82 -7.48
CA LEU A 213 21.85 -17.36 -8.71
C LEU A 213 22.61 -17.00 -9.98
N THR A 214 23.89 -16.63 -9.83
CA THR A 214 24.75 -16.22 -10.98
C THR A 214 25.10 -17.38 -11.91
N ASP A 215 25.00 -18.61 -11.43
CA ASP A 215 25.13 -19.84 -12.21
C ASP A 215 23.94 -20.10 -13.14
N LEU A 216 22.78 -19.49 -12.88
CA LEU A 216 21.65 -19.56 -13.76
C LEU A 216 21.76 -18.50 -14.87
N PRO A 217 21.60 -18.89 -16.15
CA PRO A 217 21.51 -17.91 -17.22
C PRO A 217 20.19 -17.13 -17.14
N ASP A 218 20.11 -16.05 -17.87
CA ASP A 218 18.87 -15.42 -18.36
C ASP A 218 17.81 -15.01 -17.32
N TRP A 219 18.21 -14.48 -16.17
CA TRP A 219 17.31 -13.71 -15.31
C TRP A 219 17.69 -12.22 -15.25
N VAL A 220 16.69 -11.36 -15.13
CA VAL A 220 16.82 -9.91 -14.91
C VAL A 220 15.93 -9.50 -13.77
N CYS A 221 16.42 -8.64 -12.87
CA CYS A 221 15.64 -8.11 -11.76
C CYS A 221 15.25 -6.65 -12.01
N TRP A 222 13.95 -6.36 -11.91
CA TRP A 222 13.41 -5.01 -11.96
C TRP A 222 13.05 -4.53 -10.54
N GLN A 223 13.77 -3.50 -10.06
CA GLN A 223 13.52 -2.82 -8.80
C GLN A 223 12.70 -1.57 -9.08
N VAL A 224 11.38 -1.65 -8.86
CA VAL A 224 10.42 -0.58 -9.15
C VAL A 224 10.03 0.14 -7.86
N GLY A 225 10.28 1.45 -7.82
CA GLY A 225 9.95 2.32 -6.71
C GLY A 225 10.95 3.46 -6.60
N GLY A 226 10.44 4.63 -6.25
CA GLY A 226 11.25 5.84 -6.13
C GLY A 226 11.65 6.14 -4.69
N ALA A 227 12.65 6.99 -4.56
CA ALA A 227 13.04 7.61 -3.32
C ALA A 227 12.27 8.93 -3.15
N GLN A 228 11.37 9.01 -2.19
CA GLN A 228 10.56 10.21 -1.90
C GLN A 228 11.16 11.06 -0.77
N THR A 229 12.11 10.49 -0.03
CA THR A 229 12.83 11.17 1.06
C THR A 229 14.34 11.09 0.87
N SER A 230 15.09 11.95 1.55
CA SER A 230 16.56 11.90 1.52
C SER A 230 17.13 10.58 2.06
N GLY A 231 16.46 9.98 3.04
CA GLY A 231 16.84 8.67 3.59
C GLY A 231 16.70 7.55 2.56
N GLU A 232 15.56 7.54 1.84
CA GLU A 232 15.32 6.57 0.76
C GLU A 232 16.31 6.74 -0.40
N LYS A 233 16.68 7.99 -0.74
CA LYS A 233 17.70 8.25 -1.76
C LYS A 233 19.06 7.67 -1.37
N LYS A 234 19.48 7.91 -0.14
CA LYS A 234 20.73 7.32 0.39
C LYS A 234 20.69 5.78 0.35
N TYR A 235 19.55 5.20 0.71
CA TYR A 235 19.37 3.75 0.66
C TYR A 235 19.43 3.21 -0.77
N LEU A 236 18.77 3.85 -1.73
CA LEU A 236 18.86 3.48 -3.14
C LEU A 236 20.31 3.51 -3.67
N ASP A 237 21.07 4.55 -3.29
CA ASP A 237 22.49 4.63 -3.67
C ASP A 237 23.31 3.48 -3.05
N GLN A 238 23.03 3.10 -1.79
CA GLN A 238 23.64 1.93 -1.13
C GLN A 238 23.29 0.62 -1.86
N LEU A 239 22.06 0.45 -2.33
CA LEU A 239 21.65 -0.75 -3.09
C LEU A 239 22.39 -0.86 -4.43
N LYS A 240 22.59 0.23 -5.14
CA LYS A 240 23.40 0.24 -6.37
C LYS A 240 24.85 -0.16 -6.13
N VAL A 241 25.46 0.34 -5.05
CA VAL A 241 26.80 -0.07 -4.63
C VAL A 241 26.84 -1.55 -4.25
N LEU A 242 25.80 -2.04 -3.54
CA LEU A 242 25.68 -3.45 -3.19
C LEU A 242 25.59 -4.35 -4.43
N ALA A 243 24.76 -4.00 -5.39
CA ALA A 243 24.63 -4.78 -6.64
C ALA A 243 25.96 -4.87 -7.41
N ASN A 244 26.74 -3.78 -7.46
CA ASN A 244 28.07 -3.79 -8.05
C ASN A 244 29.03 -4.72 -7.27
N ARG A 245 29.05 -4.62 -5.94
CA ARG A 245 29.91 -5.47 -5.07
C ARG A 245 29.57 -6.95 -5.21
N LEU A 246 28.29 -7.28 -5.39
CA LEU A 246 27.81 -8.65 -5.59
C LEU A 246 27.99 -9.17 -7.03
N GLY A 247 28.48 -8.34 -7.96
CA GLY A 247 28.72 -8.73 -9.34
C GLY A 247 27.46 -8.92 -10.20
N ILE A 248 26.31 -8.37 -9.75
CA ILE A 248 25.00 -8.54 -10.45
C ILE A 248 24.43 -7.24 -11.02
N ALA A 249 25.19 -6.16 -11.04
CA ALA A 249 24.70 -4.84 -11.45
C ALA A 249 24.11 -4.84 -12.87
N GLU A 250 24.72 -5.62 -13.79
CA GLU A 250 24.25 -5.74 -15.17
C GLU A 250 22.93 -6.49 -15.32
N ARG A 251 22.49 -7.21 -14.29
CA ARG A 251 21.21 -7.94 -14.26
C ARG A 251 20.14 -7.22 -13.47
N VAL A 252 20.44 -6.09 -12.79
CA VAL A 252 19.49 -5.36 -11.95
C VAL A 252 19.16 -4.01 -12.58
N ARG A 253 17.87 -3.71 -12.72
CA ARG A 253 17.33 -2.45 -13.25
C ARG A 253 16.64 -1.68 -12.14
N PHE A 254 17.21 -0.57 -11.69
CA PHE A 254 16.55 0.35 -10.74
C PHE A 254 15.71 1.34 -11.54
N LEU A 255 14.38 1.14 -11.56
CA LEU A 255 13.44 1.84 -12.46
C LEU A 255 12.87 3.13 -11.87
N ASN A 256 13.26 3.49 -10.63
CA ASN A 256 12.69 4.61 -9.90
C ASN A 256 11.14 4.50 -9.77
N GLN A 257 10.47 5.62 -9.50
CA GLN A 257 9.01 5.66 -9.41
C GLN A 257 8.40 5.63 -10.82
N ARG A 258 7.50 4.66 -11.04
CA ARG A 258 6.79 4.45 -12.31
C ARG A 258 5.29 4.64 -12.11
N SER A 259 4.58 5.08 -13.14
CA SER A 259 3.11 5.17 -13.15
C SER A 259 2.45 3.99 -13.86
N ASP A 260 3.21 3.21 -14.60
CA ASP A 260 2.80 2.08 -15.42
C ASP A 260 3.11 0.73 -14.75
N VAL A 261 3.05 0.68 -13.42
CA VAL A 261 3.35 -0.54 -12.61
C VAL A 261 2.57 -1.75 -13.09
N THR A 262 1.30 -1.59 -13.42
CA THR A 262 0.46 -2.68 -13.94
C THR A 262 1.04 -3.31 -15.21
N LYS A 263 1.59 -2.49 -16.11
CA LYS A 263 2.23 -2.98 -17.33
C LYS A 263 3.56 -3.68 -17.06
N LEU A 264 4.34 -3.15 -16.09
CA LEU A 264 5.59 -3.78 -15.66
C LEU A 264 5.34 -5.15 -15.03
N LEU A 265 4.33 -5.28 -14.17
CA LEU A 265 3.91 -6.55 -13.59
C LEU A 265 3.47 -7.54 -14.69
N ALA A 266 2.66 -7.10 -15.65
CA ALA A 266 2.21 -7.95 -16.75
C ALA A 266 3.34 -8.40 -17.70
N ALA A 267 4.47 -7.67 -17.75
CA ALA A 267 5.65 -8.01 -18.52
C ALA A 267 6.71 -8.81 -17.74
N SER A 268 6.41 -9.16 -16.47
CA SER A 268 7.30 -9.90 -15.55
C SER A 268 6.88 -11.37 -15.42
N ASP A 269 7.73 -12.19 -14.78
CA ASP A 269 7.51 -13.62 -14.60
C ASP A 269 7.39 -14.03 -13.12
N ILE A 270 8.05 -13.33 -12.20
CA ILE A 270 8.07 -13.61 -10.77
C ILE A 270 7.99 -12.30 -10.00
N PHE A 271 7.08 -12.20 -9.05
CA PHE A 271 7.09 -11.10 -8.08
C PHE A 271 7.85 -11.53 -6.83
N CYS A 272 8.85 -10.74 -6.41
CA CYS A 272 9.62 -11.02 -5.21
C CYS A 272 9.71 -9.78 -4.31
N GLN A 273 9.21 -9.88 -3.08
CA GLN A 273 9.34 -8.84 -2.06
C GLN A 273 9.63 -9.47 -0.70
N PRO A 274 10.91 -9.71 -0.36
CA PRO A 274 11.32 -10.39 0.86
C PRO A 274 11.41 -9.43 2.04
N ASN A 275 10.28 -9.00 2.56
CA ASN A 275 10.20 -8.05 3.66
C ASN A 275 11.05 -8.51 4.87
N CYS A 276 11.87 -7.60 5.42
CA CYS A 276 12.61 -7.78 6.68
C CYS A 276 11.88 -7.15 7.88
N GLY A 277 10.74 -6.53 7.64
CA GLY A 277 9.84 -5.99 8.64
C GLY A 277 8.39 -6.34 8.29
N PRO A 278 7.47 -6.21 9.26
CA PRO A 278 6.10 -6.68 9.08
C PRO A 278 5.34 -5.87 8.02
N GLU A 279 4.83 -6.55 7.01
CA GLU A 279 3.91 -5.96 6.04
C GLU A 279 2.53 -5.76 6.68
N SER A 280 1.96 -4.58 6.51
CA SER A 280 0.64 -4.28 7.07
C SER A 280 -0.49 -4.84 6.22
N PHE A 281 -0.32 -4.83 4.90
CA PHE A 281 -1.24 -5.38 3.91
C PHE A 281 -0.49 -5.78 2.62
N GLY A 282 0.13 -4.81 1.91
CA GLY A 282 0.90 -5.09 0.70
C GLY A 282 0.05 -5.09 -0.58
N ILE A 283 -0.41 -3.91 -0.99
CA ILE A 283 -1.16 -3.74 -2.25
C ILE A 283 -0.40 -4.31 -3.44
N ALA A 284 0.93 -4.18 -3.48
CA ALA A 284 1.76 -4.71 -4.55
C ALA A 284 1.68 -6.25 -4.69
N PHE A 285 1.42 -6.99 -3.60
CA PHE A 285 1.13 -8.42 -3.68
C PHE A 285 -0.16 -8.68 -4.44
N ILE A 286 -1.21 -7.93 -4.14
CA ILE A 286 -2.51 -8.08 -4.81
C ILE A 286 -2.40 -7.71 -6.30
N GLU A 287 -1.66 -6.65 -6.62
CA GLU A 287 -1.40 -6.27 -8.01
C GLU A 287 -0.62 -7.36 -8.77
N ALA A 288 0.37 -7.98 -8.11
CA ALA A 288 1.12 -9.11 -8.67
C ALA A 288 0.24 -10.35 -8.88
N LEU A 289 -0.62 -10.67 -7.90
CA LEU A 289 -1.58 -11.78 -8.03
C LEU A 289 -2.54 -11.57 -9.20
N TYR A 290 -3.08 -10.37 -9.37
CA TYR A 290 -3.92 -10.04 -10.53
C TYR A 290 -3.15 -10.12 -11.86
N ALA A 291 -1.84 -9.85 -11.85
CA ALA A 291 -0.97 -10.02 -13.01
C ALA A 291 -0.56 -11.48 -13.25
N ARG A 292 -1.11 -12.45 -12.48
CA ARG A 292 -0.78 -13.89 -12.54
C ARG A 292 0.68 -14.20 -12.27
N LEU A 293 1.34 -13.41 -11.40
CA LEU A 293 2.71 -13.67 -11.00
C LEU A 293 2.73 -14.57 -9.75
N PRO A 294 3.52 -15.63 -9.73
CA PRO A 294 3.86 -16.32 -8.50
C PRO A 294 4.59 -15.34 -7.57
N VAL A 295 4.24 -15.34 -6.29
CA VAL A 295 4.81 -14.44 -5.30
C VAL A 295 5.89 -15.17 -4.50
N VAL A 296 7.09 -14.55 -4.39
CA VAL A 296 8.11 -14.99 -3.42
C VAL A 296 8.21 -13.93 -2.32
N THR A 297 7.97 -14.31 -1.09
CA THR A 297 7.97 -13.37 0.05
C THR A 297 8.41 -14.05 1.33
N THR A 298 8.50 -13.28 2.41
CA THR A 298 8.82 -13.76 3.76
C THR A 298 7.57 -13.81 4.65
N ASP A 299 7.58 -14.67 5.65
CA ASP A 299 6.50 -14.80 6.64
C ASP A 299 6.54 -13.64 7.66
N MET A 300 6.16 -12.44 7.22
CA MET A 300 6.20 -11.21 8.03
C MET A 300 4.89 -10.42 7.95
N GLY A 301 4.32 -10.12 9.11
CA GLY A 301 3.11 -9.29 9.20
C GLY A 301 1.88 -9.97 8.60
N ALA A 302 1.21 -9.29 7.66
CA ALA A 302 0.02 -9.78 6.97
C ALA A 302 0.34 -10.66 5.73
N ALA A 303 1.60 -11.02 5.47
CA ALA A 303 1.97 -11.74 4.24
C ALA A 303 1.13 -13.02 4.07
N ARG A 304 1.05 -13.88 5.10
CA ARG A 304 0.25 -15.13 5.08
C ARG A 304 -1.27 -14.90 5.01
N GLU A 305 -1.73 -13.71 5.32
CA GLU A 305 -3.13 -13.33 5.16
C GLU A 305 -3.46 -13.02 3.67
N ILE A 306 -2.47 -12.53 2.95
CA ILE A 306 -2.60 -12.12 1.54
C ILE A 306 -2.30 -13.27 0.59
N VAL A 307 -1.17 -13.95 0.81
CA VAL A 307 -0.71 -15.06 -0.04
C VAL A 307 -0.67 -16.38 0.76
N ASP A 308 -0.92 -17.48 0.05
CA ASP A 308 -0.80 -18.82 0.57
C ASP A 308 -0.03 -19.72 -0.40
N ASP A 309 0.13 -20.99 -0.05
CA ASP A 309 0.95 -21.94 -0.81
C ASP A 309 0.38 -22.25 -2.21
N SER A 310 -0.86 -21.84 -2.52
CA SER A 310 -1.46 -21.99 -3.86
C SER A 310 -0.95 -20.95 -4.86
N CYS A 311 -0.42 -19.81 -4.38
CA CYS A 311 -0.01 -18.68 -5.24
C CYS A 311 1.38 -18.12 -4.88
N ALA A 312 2.07 -18.69 -3.87
CA ALA A 312 3.32 -18.13 -3.37
C ALA A 312 4.29 -19.17 -2.83
N VAL A 313 5.57 -18.79 -2.84
CA VAL A 313 6.65 -19.41 -2.08
C VAL A 313 6.98 -18.47 -0.92
N VAL A 314 6.68 -18.88 0.31
CA VAL A 314 6.90 -18.09 1.51
C VAL A 314 8.08 -18.66 2.29
N VAL A 315 9.11 -17.84 2.52
CA VAL A 315 10.35 -18.24 3.18
C VAL A 315 10.55 -17.57 4.54
N THR A 316 11.45 -18.10 5.35
CA THR A 316 11.82 -17.51 6.63
C THR A 316 12.49 -16.14 6.41
N PRO A 317 12.11 -15.10 7.17
CA PRO A 317 12.73 -13.78 7.08
C PRO A 317 14.23 -13.79 7.44
N GLY A 318 15.01 -12.97 6.75
CA GLY A 318 16.44 -12.79 7.06
C GLY A 318 17.37 -13.84 6.47
N ASP A 319 16.86 -14.81 5.70
CA ASP A 319 17.65 -15.87 5.07
C ASP A 319 17.70 -15.70 3.55
N ALA A 320 18.82 -15.17 3.05
CA ALA A 320 19.04 -14.97 1.61
C ALA A 320 19.20 -16.31 0.85
N HIS A 321 19.68 -17.38 1.51
CA HIS A 321 19.79 -18.69 0.87
C HIS A 321 18.43 -19.33 0.63
N LEU A 322 17.54 -19.32 1.63
CA LEU A 322 16.17 -19.80 1.44
C LEU A 322 15.41 -19.00 0.37
N LEU A 323 15.63 -17.69 0.35
CA LEU A 323 15.06 -16.84 -0.69
C LEU A 323 15.60 -17.20 -2.08
N ALA A 324 16.91 -17.43 -2.20
CA ALA A 324 17.55 -17.87 -3.44
C ALA A 324 17.02 -19.24 -3.89
N MET A 325 16.84 -20.19 -2.97
CA MET A 325 16.23 -21.50 -3.29
C MET A 325 14.81 -21.35 -3.84
N GLY A 326 13.97 -20.51 -3.23
CA GLY A 326 12.62 -20.24 -3.72
C GLY A 326 12.61 -19.60 -5.10
N LEU A 327 13.50 -18.62 -5.34
CA LEU A 327 13.64 -18.00 -6.66
C LEU A 327 14.20 -18.98 -7.70
N ARG A 328 15.23 -19.76 -7.36
CA ARG A 328 15.82 -20.80 -8.23
C ARG A 328 14.76 -21.75 -8.75
N ARG A 329 13.95 -22.28 -7.84
CA ARG A 329 12.87 -23.21 -8.18
C ARG A 329 11.91 -22.59 -9.20
N LEU A 330 11.52 -21.34 -9.02
CA LEU A 330 10.63 -20.66 -9.97
C LEU A 330 11.32 -20.28 -11.31
N ILE A 331 12.64 -20.08 -11.33
CA ILE A 331 13.39 -19.84 -12.58
C ILE A 331 13.50 -21.13 -13.37
N GLU A 332 13.82 -22.26 -12.71
CA GLU A 332 14.06 -23.54 -13.36
C GLU A 332 12.79 -24.31 -13.70
N GLU A 333 11.65 -24.03 -13.03
CA GLU A 333 10.38 -24.75 -13.21
C GLU A 333 9.28 -23.84 -13.80
N PRO A 334 9.21 -23.60 -15.12
CA PRO A 334 8.17 -22.77 -15.75
C PRO A 334 6.74 -23.24 -15.46
N ALA A 335 6.54 -24.56 -15.38
CA ALA A 335 5.23 -25.15 -15.05
C ALA A 335 4.74 -24.71 -13.68
N LEU A 336 5.62 -24.70 -12.67
CA LEU A 336 5.29 -24.22 -11.32
C LEU A 336 4.97 -22.72 -11.33
N ARG A 337 5.69 -21.90 -12.12
CA ARG A 337 5.35 -20.47 -12.27
C ARG A 337 3.92 -20.28 -12.78
N ILE A 338 3.52 -21.05 -13.78
CA ILE A 338 2.18 -21.01 -14.37
C ILE A 338 1.14 -21.48 -13.33
N GLU A 339 1.40 -22.59 -12.64
CA GLU A 339 0.52 -23.14 -11.62
C GLU A 339 0.23 -22.10 -10.53
N LEU A 340 1.26 -21.62 -9.84
CA LEU A 340 1.11 -20.62 -8.77
C LEU A 340 0.54 -19.29 -9.27
N GLY A 341 0.98 -18.83 -10.45
CA GLY A 341 0.46 -17.60 -11.04
C GLY A 341 -1.03 -17.68 -11.39
N SER A 342 -1.50 -18.86 -11.82
CA SER A 342 -2.90 -19.05 -12.23
C SER A 342 -3.90 -18.90 -11.09
N ALA A 343 -3.52 -19.24 -9.86
CA ALA A 343 -4.37 -19.11 -8.67
C ALA A 343 -4.44 -17.65 -8.14
N GLY A 344 -3.51 -16.79 -8.57
CA GLY A 344 -3.38 -15.41 -8.09
C GLY A 344 -4.65 -14.57 -8.20
N PRO A 345 -5.30 -14.47 -9.39
CA PRO A 345 -6.47 -13.61 -9.58
C PRO A 345 -7.65 -13.97 -8.70
N ASP A 346 -7.91 -15.26 -8.50
CA ASP A 346 -9.00 -15.72 -7.62
C ASP A 346 -8.71 -15.35 -6.16
N ARG A 347 -7.46 -15.52 -5.73
CA ARG A 347 -7.01 -15.11 -4.40
C ARG A 347 -7.12 -13.59 -4.20
N ALA A 348 -6.69 -12.80 -5.16
CA ALA A 348 -6.78 -11.34 -5.12
C ALA A 348 -8.24 -10.87 -5.10
N GLY A 349 -9.10 -11.45 -5.95
CA GLY A 349 -10.53 -11.15 -6.01
C GLY A 349 -11.25 -11.48 -4.70
N ALA A 350 -10.98 -12.65 -4.12
CA ALA A 350 -11.58 -13.05 -2.84
C ALA A 350 -11.27 -12.08 -1.68
N LEU A 351 -10.11 -11.44 -1.71
CA LEU A 351 -9.68 -10.50 -0.65
C LEU A 351 -10.01 -9.04 -0.96
N CYS A 352 -9.81 -8.60 -2.20
CA CYS A 352 -9.67 -7.19 -2.54
C CYS A 352 -10.62 -6.69 -3.62
N ASP A 353 -11.65 -7.48 -3.96
CA ASP A 353 -12.67 -7.04 -4.92
C ASP A 353 -13.22 -5.67 -4.51
N PRO A 354 -13.16 -4.65 -5.40
CA PRO A 354 -13.56 -3.29 -5.05
C PRO A 354 -15.03 -3.17 -4.64
N ALA A 355 -15.95 -3.95 -5.25
CA ALA A 355 -17.36 -3.88 -4.89
C ALA A 355 -17.58 -4.41 -3.47
N VAL A 356 -16.94 -5.53 -3.14
CA VAL A 356 -17.01 -6.14 -1.80
C VAL A 356 -16.41 -5.18 -0.76
N GLN A 357 -15.20 -4.67 -0.99
CA GLN A 357 -14.51 -3.85 0.01
C GLN A 357 -15.12 -2.47 0.18
N LEU A 358 -15.64 -1.84 -0.87
CA LEU A 358 -16.36 -0.55 -0.78
C LEU A 358 -17.68 -0.69 -0.02
N ASN A 359 -18.44 -1.77 -0.27
CA ASN A 359 -19.67 -2.03 0.48
C ASN A 359 -19.39 -2.36 1.94
N GLN A 360 -18.34 -3.16 2.23
CA GLN A 360 -17.92 -3.47 3.61
C GLN A 360 -17.47 -2.20 4.35
N PHE A 361 -16.71 -1.32 3.69
CA PHE A 361 -16.32 -0.02 4.23
C PHE A 361 -17.54 0.85 4.53
N HIS A 362 -18.50 0.94 3.59
CA HIS A 362 -19.74 1.69 3.77
C HIS A 362 -20.57 1.16 4.95
N THR A 363 -20.81 -0.16 5.01
CA THR A 363 -21.60 -0.79 6.08
C THR A 363 -20.96 -0.57 7.45
N ALA A 364 -19.62 -0.74 7.56
CA ALA A 364 -18.93 -0.50 8.82
C ALA A 364 -19.09 0.93 9.34
N LEU A 365 -19.08 1.91 8.43
CA LEU A 365 -19.29 3.31 8.78
C LEU A 365 -20.76 3.61 9.11
N GLU A 366 -21.73 3.04 8.38
CA GLU A 366 -23.16 3.24 8.56
C GLU A 366 -23.64 2.71 9.91
N ASP A 367 -23.26 1.50 10.27
CA ASP A 367 -23.62 0.88 11.57
C ASP A 367 -23.24 1.78 12.74
N ARG A 368 -22.13 2.51 12.61
CA ARG A 368 -21.65 3.39 13.67
C ARG A 368 -22.31 4.75 13.71
N THR A 369 -22.70 5.29 12.56
CA THR A 369 -23.48 6.54 12.53
C THR A 369 -24.86 6.37 13.12
N ARG A 370 -25.52 5.23 12.90
CA ARG A 370 -26.84 4.91 13.48
C ARG A 370 -26.80 4.79 15.00
N ILE A 371 -25.86 4.04 15.58
CA ILE A 371 -25.74 3.85 17.03
C ILE A 371 -25.59 5.18 17.78
N ARG A 372 -24.98 6.19 17.16
CA ARG A 372 -24.76 7.51 17.81
C ARG A 372 -25.98 8.43 17.72
N LEU A 373 -26.90 8.20 16.79
CA LEU A 373 -28.16 8.94 16.69
C LEU A 373 -29.19 8.43 17.71
N ASP A 374 -29.05 7.17 18.15
CA ASP A 374 -29.92 6.49 19.08
C ASP A 374 -29.43 6.59 20.54
N SER A 375 -28.24 7.18 20.81
CA SER A 375 -27.61 7.39 22.12
C SER A 375 -27.59 8.87 22.52
#